data_5c7bed1501b1be05a96654b21d095edc
#
_entry.id   5c7bed1501b1be05a96654b21d095edc
#
_cell.length_a   1.000
_cell.length_b   1.000
_cell.length_c   1.000
_cell.angle_alpha   90.00
_cell.angle_beta   90.00
_cell.angle_gamma   90.00
#
_symmetry.space_group_name_H-M   'P 1'
#
loop_
_entity.id
_entity.type
_entity.pdbx_description
1 polymer ?
#
loop_
_entity_poly.entity_id
_entity_poly.type
_entity_poly.pdbx_seq_one_letter_code
_entity_poly.pdbx_strand_id
1 'polypeptide(L)'
;VERAGIHSGDSTAVYPAYDLSEKEKKNLVEATRKLGKTLGIKGLMNIQFIVKRSKKSFFDSSNKNESEESILYVIEVNPRSSRTIPFISKVTGVPMIDLAIKVIYGDKLDKLGFSTGLVKEKKLFAVKSPVFSMSKLSGVDTYLGPEMKSTGEVMGIDNNLPNAMKKAMIASGLEVDSKTSFLLSIADRDKKDSVDFIK
;
A
#
# COMPACT_ATOMS: atom_id res chain seq x y z
N VAL A 1 4.06 -3.08 -1.16
CA VAL A 1 5.29 -3.61 -0.60
C VAL A 1 5.89 -4.70 -1.49
N GLU A 2 5.08 -5.47 -2.20
CA GLU A 2 5.55 -6.46 -3.17
C GLU A 2 6.06 -5.78 -4.44
N ARG A 3 6.70 -6.57 -5.32
CA ARG A 3 7.22 -6.07 -6.59
C ARG A 3 6.08 -5.58 -7.50
N ALA A 4 6.37 -4.56 -8.31
CA ALA A 4 5.50 -4.17 -9.41
C ALA A 4 5.24 -5.37 -10.34
N GLY A 5 3.98 -5.60 -10.69
CA GLY A 5 3.56 -6.79 -11.44
C GLY A 5 2.78 -7.82 -10.62
N ILE A 6 2.82 -7.72 -9.27
CA ILE A 6 1.92 -8.47 -8.39
C ILE A 6 0.63 -7.66 -8.24
N HIS A 7 -0.51 -8.34 -8.34
CA HIS A 7 -1.82 -7.70 -8.19
C HIS A 7 -1.94 -6.99 -6.83
N SER A 8 -2.47 -5.77 -6.82
CA SER A 8 -2.56 -4.94 -5.60
C SER A 8 -3.40 -5.58 -4.48
N GLY A 9 -4.37 -6.43 -4.82
CA GLY A 9 -5.14 -7.23 -3.87
C GLY A 9 -4.32 -8.29 -3.13
N ASP A 10 -3.24 -8.77 -3.76
CA ASP A 10 -2.33 -9.78 -3.22
C ASP A 10 -1.13 -9.17 -2.51
N SER A 11 -1.05 -7.85 -2.51
CA SER A 11 0.07 -7.11 -1.93
C SER A 11 -0.23 -6.65 -0.51
N THR A 12 0.81 -6.69 0.33
CA THR A 12 0.80 -6.07 1.65
C THR A 12 0.84 -4.55 1.49
N ALA A 13 0.05 -3.83 2.25
CA ALA A 13 0.05 -2.37 2.24
C ALA A 13 0.25 -1.82 3.65
N VAL A 14 1.00 -0.73 3.75
CA VAL A 14 1.32 -0.06 5.02
C VAL A 14 0.76 1.36 4.99
N TYR A 15 0.11 1.75 6.07
CA TYR A 15 -0.31 3.12 6.35
C TYR A 15 0.37 3.61 7.64
N PRO A 16 0.85 4.86 7.70
CA PRO A 16 1.01 5.80 6.57
C PRO A 16 2.12 5.35 5.61
N ALA A 17 2.19 6.00 4.46
CA ALA A 17 3.27 5.78 3.50
C ALA A 17 4.57 6.43 4.02
N TYR A 18 5.29 5.73 4.86
CA TYR A 18 6.47 6.24 5.58
C TYR A 18 7.71 6.47 4.70
N ASP A 19 7.73 5.86 3.52
CA ASP A 19 8.87 5.93 2.58
C ASP A 19 8.71 6.98 1.47
N LEU A 20 7.76 7.89 1.61
CA LEU A 20 7.54 8.98 0.64
C LEU A 20 7.97 10.32 1.23
N SER A 21 8.77 11.07 0.46
CA SER A 21 9.08 12.47 0.77
C SER A 21 7.85 13.36 0.59
N GLU A 22 7.84 14.52 1.22
CA GLU A 22 6.74 15.48 1.08
C GLU A 22 6.56 15.98 -0.37
N LYS A 23 7.66 16.07 -1.14
CA LYS A 23 7.61 16.39 -2.57
C LYS A 23 6.90 15.30 -3.36
N GLU A 24 7.21 14.03 -3.10
CA GLU A 24 6.56 12.89 -3.74
C GLU A 24 5.07 12.80 -3.38
N LYS A 25 4.71 12.99 -2.11
CA LYS A 25 3.31 13.05 -1.67
C LYS A 25 2.54 14.15 -2.40
N LYS A 26 3.13 15.34 -2.52
CA LYS A 26 2.53 16.48 -3.25
C LYS A 26 2.32 16.14 -4.73
N ASN A 27 3.31 15.55 -5.39
CA ASN A 27 3.20 15.13 -6.79
C ASN A 27 2.11 14.07 -6.99
N LEU A 28 2.00 13.09 -6.08
CA LEU A 28 0.95 12.07 -6.10
C LEU A 28 -0.45 12.68 -5.97
N VAL A 29 -0.62 13.63 -5.05
CA VAL A 29 -1.91 14.34 -4.86
C VAL A 29 -2.28 15.14 -6.11
N GLU A 30 -1.33 15.85 -6.71
CA GLU A 30 -1.56 16.62 -7.92
C GLU A 30 -1.92 15.73 -9.12
N ALA A 31 -1.17 14.63 -9.33
CA ALA A 31 -1.48 13.65 -10.37
C ALA A 31 -2.87 13.04 -10.17
N THR A 32 -3.21 12.64 -8.95
CA THR A 32 -4.53 12.11 -8.60
C THR A 32 -5.64 13.11 -8.92
N ARG A 33 -5.47 14.36 -8.53
CA ARG A 33 -6.43 15.43 -8.79
C ARG A 33 -6.63 15.68 -10.30
N LYS A 34 -5.53 15.72 -11.05
CA LYS A 34 -5.55 15.92 -12.50
C LYS A 34 -6.28 14.77 -13.20
N LEU A 35 -5.94 13.52 -12.86
CA LEU A 35 -6.58 12.34 -13.42
C LEU A 35 -8.08 12.30 -13.11
N GLY A 36 -8.47 12.49 -11.84
CA GLY A 36 -9.88 12.50 -11.45
C GLY A 36 -10.71 13.54 -12.17
N LYS A 37 -10.17 14.76 -12.34
CA LYS A 37 -10.84 15.84 -13.09
C LYS A 37 -10.94 15.52 -14.57
N THR A 38 -9.85 15.09 -15.21
CA THR A 38 -9.81 14.79 -16.65
C THR A 38 -10.75 13.67 -17.03
N LEU A 39 -10.86 12.64 -16.17
CA LEU A 39 -11.73 11.49 -16.37
C LEU A 39 -13.19 11.76 -15.92
N GLY A 40 -13.49 12.91 -15.35
CA GLY A 40 -14.83 13.25 -14.88
C GLY A 40 -15.37 12.35 -13.79
N ILE A 41 -14.49 11.80 -12.94
CA ILE A 41 -14.86 10.80 -11.94
C ILE A 41 -15.68 11.45 -10.82
N LYS A 42 -16.84 10.87 -10.54
CA LYS A 42 -17.67 11.17 -9.38
C LYS A 42 -17.70 9.97 -8.43
N GLY A 43 -17.38 10.19 -7.16
CA GLY A 43 -17.32 9.13 -6.15
C GLY A 43 -15.90 8.59 -5.94
N LEU A 44 -15.77 7.28 -5.83
CA LEU A 44 -14.49 6.62 -5.51
C LEU A 44 -13.63 6.39 -6.74
N MET A 45 -12.34 6.56 -6.52
CA MET A 45 -11.30 6.23 -7.48
C MET A 45 -10.13 5.60 -6.73
N ASN A 46 -9.59 4.52 -7.28
CA ASN A 46 -8.35 3.92 -6.82
C ASN A 46 -7.29 4.07 -7.90
N ILE A 47 -6.11 4.56 -7.53
CA ILE A 47 -4.97 4.71 -8.45
C ILE A 47 -3.78 3.99 -7.87
N GLN A 48 -3.10 3.21 -8.69
CA GLN A 48 -1.84 2.58 -8.34
C GLN A 48 -0.69 3.31 -9.02
N PHE A 49 0.26 3.75 -8.20
CA PHE A 49 1.45 4.45 -8.64
C PHE A 49 2.72 3.66 -8.32
N ILE A 50 3.76 3.88 -9.13
CA ILE A 50 5.14 3.54 -8.80
C ILE A 50 5.95 4.83 -8.72
N VAL A 51 6.67 5.00 -7.61
CA VAL A 51 7.69 6.05 -7.47
C VAL A 51 9.05 5.40 -7.70
N LYS A 52 9.66 5.71 -8.84
CA LYS A 52 11.02 5.25 -9.18
C LYS A 52 12.00 6.36 -8.84
N ARG A 53 12.91 6.09 -7.90
CA ARG A 53 14.02 6.97 -7.54
C ARG A 53 15.26 6.57 -8.32
N SER A 54 16.04 7.54 -8.79
CA SER A 54 17.37 7.28 -9.34
C SER A 54 18.25 6.72 -8.24
N LYS A 55 18.87 5.56 -8.45
CA LYS A 55 19.92 5.08 -7.53
C LYS A 55 21.08 6.02 -7.69
N LYS A 56 21.43 6.79 -6.65
CA LYS A 56 22.77 7.38 -6.57
C LYS A 56 23.75 6.23 -6.56
N SER A 57 24.76 6.28 -7.44
CA SER A 57 25.89 5.37 -7.37
C SER A 57 26.50 5.51 -5.98
N PHE A 58 26.73 4.39 -5.29
CA PHE A 58 27.38 4.35 -3.97
C PHE A 58 28.76 5.02 -3.95
N PHE A 59 29.31 5.33 -5.12
CA PHE A 59 30.62 5.96 -5.33
C PHE A 59 30.56 7.48 -5.52
N ASP A 60 29.37 8.11 -5.58
CA ASP A 60 29.25 9.54 -5.82
C ASP A 60 28.82 10.29 -4.54
N SER A 61 29.76 10.30 -3.57
CA SER A 61 29.56 11.00 -2.28
C SER A 61 29.77 12.53 -2.38
N SER A 62 30.01 13.07 -3.58
CA SER A 62 30.49 14.45 -3.74
C SER A 62 29.41 15.52 -3.88
N ASN A 63 28.14 15.17 -4.08
CA ASN A 63 27.08 16.17 -4.23
C ASN A 63 25.91 15.92 -3.27
N LYS A 64 26.01 16.50 -2.07
CA LYS A 64 24.93 16.49 -1.05
C LYS A 64 23.70 17.34 -1.39
N ASN A 65 23.68 18.05 -2.50
CA ASN A 65 22.66 19.06 -2.84
C ASN A 65 21.81 18.75 -4.07
N GLU A 66 21.97 17.61 -4.74
CA GLU A 66 21.06 17.23 -5.81
C GLU A 66 19.83 16.53 -5.21
N SER A 67 18.69 17.19 -5.35
CA SER A 67 17.39 16.60 -5.01
C SER A 67 17.22 15.29 -5.82
N GLU A 68 17.08 14.15 -5.14
CA GLU A 68 16.75 12.88 -5.79
C GLU A 68 15.54 13.09 -6.70
N GLU A 69 15.77 12.95 -8.00
CA GLU A 69 14.73 13.08 -8.98
C GLU A 69 13.95 11.77 -8.99
N SER A 70 12.71 11.83 -8.53
CA SER A 70 11.80 10.70 -8.56
C SER A 70 10.85 10.81 -9.74
N ILE A 71 10.67 9.71 -10.47
CA ILE A 71 9.72 9.61 -11.57
C ILE A 71 8.49 8.87 -11.07
N LEU A 72 7.32 9.48 -11.29
CA LEU A 72 6.04 8.92 -10.94
C LEU A 72 5.41 8.22 -12.15
N TYR A 73 5.16 6.93 -12.02
CA TYR A 73 4.43 6.14 -13.01
C TYR A 73 3.03 5.83 -12.50
N VAL A 74 2.04 5.97 -13.39
CA VAL A 74 0.67 5.48 -13.15
C VAL A 74 0.57 4.09 -13.76
N ILE A 75 0.22 3.08 -12.96
CA ILE A 75 0.00 1.71 -13.44
C ILE A 75 -1.43 1.56 -13.91
N GLU A 76 -2.39 1.93 -13.03
CA GLU A 76 -3.81 1.82 -13.35
C GLU A 76 -4.63 2.86 -12.61
N VAL A 77 -5.79 3.20 -13.19
CA VAL A 77 -6.82 4.03 -12.58
C VAL A 77 -8.13 3.25 -12.60
N ASN A 78 -8.67 2.98 -11.43
CA ASN A 78 -9.92 2.25 -11.26
C ASN A 78 -10.99 3.22 -10.74
N PRO A 79 -11.95 3.69 -11.58
CA PRO A 79 -13.01 4.62 -11.18
C PRO A 79 -14.14 3.86 -10.47
N ARG A 80 -13.83 3.16 -9.41
CA ARG A 80 -14.72 2.31 -8.63
C ARG A 80 -14.16 2.08 -7.23
N SER A 81 -14.97 1.48 -6.36
CA SER A 81 -14.50 0.95 -5.08
C SER A 81 -13.45 -0.16 -5.26
N SER A 82 -12.61 -0.32 -4.26
CA SER A 82 -11.59 -1.39 -4.17
C SER A 82 -11.58 -1.99 -2.77
N ARG A 83 -10.90 -3.14 -2.60
CA ARG A 83 -10.69 -3.74 -1.27
C ARG A 83 -9.97 -2.79 -0.30
N THR A 84 -9.12 -1.89 -0.81
CA THR A 84 -8.40 -0.91 0.01
C THR A 84 -9.34 0.11 0.68
N ILE A 85 -10.54 0.35 0.16
CA ILE A 85 -11.47 1.34 0.71
C ILE A 85 -11.91 1.03 2.15
N PRO A 86 -12.36 -0.20 2.51
CA PRO A 86 -12.66 -0.55 3.90
C PRO A 86 -11.46 -0.38 4.83
N PHE A 87 -10.26 -0.77 4.37
CA PHE A 87 -9.02 -0.60 5.11
C PHE A 87 -8.76 0.89 5.42
N ILE A 88 -8.72 1.74 4.39
CA ILE A 88 -8.46 3.17 4.54
C ILE A 88 -9.56 3.87 5.35
N SER A 89 -10.82 3.52 5.14
CA SER A 89 -11.95 4.08 5.92
C SER A 89 -11.80 3.80 7.40
N LYS A 90 -11.44 2.57 7.79
CA LYS A 90 -11.20 2.21 9.20
C LYS A 90 -10.00 2.94 9.78
N VAL A 91 -8.89 2.97 9.05
CA VAL A 91 -7.64 3.58 9.52
C VAL A 91 -7.78 5.09 9.68
N THR A 92 -8.33 5.77 8.69
CA THR A 92 -8.47 7.24 8.70
C THR A 92 -9.68 7.71 9.52
N GLY A 93 -10.71 6.87 9.65
CA GLY A 93 -12.00 7.23 10.23
C GLY A 93 -12.90 8.01 9.25
N VAL A 94 -12.52 8.07 7.97
CA VAL A 94 -13.31 8.73 6.93
C VAL A 94 -14.31 7.73 6.35
N PRO A 95 -15.62 7.98 6.39
CA PRO A 95 -16.64 7.06 5.86
C PRO A 95 -16.71 7.17 4.33
N MET A 96 -15.70 6.63 3.64
CA MET A 96 -15.48 6.86 2.20
C MET A 96 -16.65 6.39 1.34
N ILE A 97 -17.31 5.30 1.69
CA ILE A 97 -18.47 4.78 0.93
C ILE A 97 -19.67 5.72 1.06
N ASP A 98 -19.98 6.16 2.28
CA ASP A 98 -21.07 7.11 2.53
C ASP A 98 -20.85 8.44 1.78
N LEU A 99 -19.62 8.96 1.87
CA LEU A 99 -19.24 10.16 1.14
C LEU A 99 -19.34 9.99 -0.38
N ALA A 100 -18.93 8.83 -0.90
CA ALA A 100 -19.03 8.56 -2.33
C ALA A 100 -20.48 8.55 -2.80
N ILE A 101 -21.37 7.93 -2.04
CA ILE A 101 -22.81 7.90 -2.35
C ILE A 101 -23.35 9.34 -2.38
N LYS A 102 -23.12 10.14 -1.35
CA LYS A 102 -23.55 11.54 -1.29
C LYS A 102 -23.05 12.37 -2.46
N VAL A 103 -21.77 12.21 -2.83
CA VAL A 103 -21.18 12.92 -3.97
C VAL A 103 -21.79 12.49 -5.31
N ILE A 104 -22.10 11.20 -5.47
CA ILE A 104 -22.77 10.69 -6.68
C ILE A 104 -24.18 11.30 -6.81
N TYR A 105 -24.89 11.49 -5.68
CA TYR A 105 -26.19 12.16 -5.64
C TYR A 105 -26.13 13.69 -5.71
N GLY A 106 -24.94 14.28 -5.80
CA GLY A 106 -24.75 15.70 -6.09
C GLY A 106 -24.26 16.55 -4.92
N ASP A 107 -24.03 15.95 -3.76
CA ASP A 107 -23.45 16.68 -2.64
C ASP A 107 -21.99 17.06 -2.93
N LYS A 108 -21.57 18.19 -2.40
CA LYS A 108 -20.17 18.63 -2.50
C LYS A 108 -19.41 18.29 -1.23
N LEU A 109 -18.16 17.80 -1.38
CA LEU A 109 -17.31 17.40 -0.25
C LEU A 109 -17.07 18.53 0.76
N ASP A 110 -16.94 19.76 0.31
CA ASP A 110 -16.79 20.93 1.18
C ASP A 110 -17.99 21.12 2.11
N LYS A 111 -19.21 20.91 1.61
CA LYS A 111 -20.44 20.95 2.41
C LYS A 111 -20.56 19.78 3.39
N LEU A 112 -19.87 18.69 3.11
CA LEU A 112 -19.78 17.50 3.98
C LEU A 112 -18.62 17.58 4.99
N GLY A 113 -17.93 18.72 5.05
CA GLY A 113 -16.84 18.95 5.99
C GLY A 113 -15.48 18.41 5.54
N PHE A 114 -15.31 18.10 4.25
CA PHE A 114 -14.06 17.59 3.71
C PHE A 114 -13.45 18.55 2.69
N SER A 115 -12.17 18.87 2.87
CA SER A 115 -11.38 19.66 1.93
C SER A 115 -10.67 18.78 0.90
N THR A 116 -10.14 19.43 -0.14
CA THR A 116 -9.26 18.75 -1.12
C THR A 116 -7.89 18.45 -0.51
N GLY A 117 -7.28 17.33 -0.92
CA GLY A 117 -5.95 16.92 -0.51
C GLY A 117 -5.94 15.65 0.34
N LEU A 118 -4.83 15.42 1.04
CA LEU A 118 -4.70 14.28 1.92
C LEU A 118 -5.42 14.53 3.26
N VAL A 119 -6.08 13.49 3.74
CA VAL A 119 -6.57 13.47 5.12
C VAL A 119 -5.36 13.44 6.06
N LYS A 120 -5.46 14.16 7.18
CA LYS A 120 -4.39 14.21 8.19
C LYS A 120 -4.03 12.80 8.66
N GLU A 121 -2.75 12.46 8.58
CA GLU A 121 -2.24 11.18 9.04
C GLU A 121 -2.46 10.99 10.54
N LYS A 122 -2.87 9.79 10.92
CA LYS A 122 -2.96 9.39 12.33
C LYS A 122 -1.61 8.89 12.83
N LYS A 123 -1.32 9.08 14.10
CA LYS A 123 -0.11 8.59 14.76
C LYS A 123 -0.23 7.09 15.10
N LEU A 124 -0.37 6.27 14.09
CA LEU A 124 -0.42 4.82 14.18
C LEU A 124 0.07 4.20 12.87
N PHE A 125 0.45 2.93 12.93
CA PHE A 125 0.69 2.11 11.74
C PHE A 125 -0.45 1.12 11.56
N ALA A 126 -0.89 0.96 10.33
CA ALA A 126 -1.81 -0.07 9.94
C ALA A 126 -1.24 -0.85 8.76
N VAL A 127 -1.30 -2.17 8.83
CA VAL A 127 -0.81 -3.07 7.80
C VAL A 127 -1.99 -3.89 7.30
N LYS A 128 -2.26 -3.81 6.01
CA LYS A 128 -3.17 -4.70 5.31
C LYS A 128 -2.37 -5.90 4.80
N SER A 129 -2.80 -7.11 5.09
CA SER A 129 -2.22 -8.34 4.55
C SER A 129 -3.28 -9.13 3.76
N PRO A 130 -2.93 -9.68 2.58
CA PRO A 130 -3.84 -10.57 1.86
C PRO A 130 -4.01 -11.90 2.61
N VAL A 131 -5.16 -12.53 2.39
CA VAL A 131 -5.44 -13.90 2.86
C VAL A 131 -5.60 -14.80 1.65
N PHE A 132 -4.91 -15.94 1.66
CA PHE A 132 -4.93 -16.91 0.59
C PHE A 132 -5.54 -18.22 1.06
N SER A 133 -6.37 -18.83 0.22
CA SER A 133 -6.93 -20.16 0.46
C SER A 133 -6.20 -21.26 -0.30
N MET A 134 -5.00 -20.98 -0.81
CA MET A 134 -4.22 -21.90 -1.65
C MET A 134 -3.89 -23.20 -0.93
N SER A 135 -3.64 -23.15 0.38
CA SER A 135 -3.35 -24.34 1.20
C SER A 135 -4.51 -25.35 1.27
N LYS A 136 -5.73 -24.90 0.93
CA LYS A 136 -6.94 -25.71 0.91
C LYS A 136 -7.27 -26.30 -0.46
N LEU A 137 -6.52 -25.90 -1.49
CA LEU A 137 -6.75 -26.26 -2.89
C LEU A 137 -5.55 -27.02 -3.43
N SER A 138 -5.70 -28.30 -3.73
CA SER A 138 -4.64 -29.11 -4.33
C SER A 138 -4.37 -28.69 -5.77
N GLY A 139 -3.09 -28.64 -6.15
CA GLY A 139 -2.66 -28.36 -7.53
C GLY A 139 -2.77 -26.90 -7.99
N VAL A 140 -3.04 -25.96 -7.08
CA VAL A 140 -3.06 -24.54 -7.41
C VAL A 140 -1.65 -23.97 -7.43
N ASP A 141 -1.34 -23.22 -8.50
CA ASP A 141 -0.09 -22.46 -8.56
C ASP A 141 -0.12 -21.31 -7.53
N THR A 142 0.84 -21.33 -6.62
CA THR A 142 0.99 -20.36 -5.53
C THR A 142 1.80 -19.13 -5.91
N TYR A 143 2.35 -19.08 -7.13
CA TYR A 143 3.15 -17.97 -7.59
C TYR A 143 2.28 -16.72 -7.81
N LEU A 144 2.65 -15.60 -7.18
CA LEU A 144 1.93 -14.33 -7.31
C LEU A 144 2.31 -13.61 -8.61
N GLY A 145 1.31 -13.07 -9.28
CA GLY A 145 1.44 -12.37 -10.55
C GLY A 145 0.39 -11.28 -10.73
N PRO A 146 0.09 -10.92 -11.98
CA PRO A 146 -0.88 -9.85 -12.28
C PRO A 146 -2.33 -10.24 -11.98
N GLU A 147 -2.62 -11.53 -11.84
CA GLU A 147 -3.95 -12.02 -11.49
C GLU A 147 -4.12 -12.10 -9.98
N MET A 148 -5.28 -11.66 -9.49
CA MET A 148 -5.58 -11.70 -8.07
C MET A 148 -5.90 -13.11 -7.59
N LYS A 149 -5.12 -13.62 -6.62
CA LYS A 149 -5.28 -14.95 -6.02
C LYS A 149 -5.79 -14.92 -4.57
N SER A 150 -5.74 -13.76 -3.92
CA SER A 150 -6.23 -13.60 -2.55
C SER A 150 -7.75 -13.71 -2.47
N THR A 151 -8.24 -14.37 -1.42
CA THR A 151 -9.67 -14.57 -1.14
C THR A 151 -10.21 -13.58 -0.12
N GLY A 152 -9.33 -12.87 0.59
CA GLY A 152 -9.68 -11.89 1.59
C GLY A 152 -8.50 -11.00 1.96
N GLU A 153 -8.72 -10.15 2.94
CA GLU A 153 -7.68 -9.31 3.53
C GLU A 153 -7.93 -9.12 5.02
N VAL A 154 -6.86 -8.93 5.76
CA VAL A 154 -6.84 -8.66 7.20
C VAL A 154 -6.04 -7.42 7.49
N MET A 155 -6.17 -6.90 8.70
CA MET A 155 -5.48 -5.69 9.12
C MET A 155 -4.88 -5.84 10.51
N GLY A 156 -3.61 -5.45 10.65
CA GLY A 156 -2.94 -5.21 11.94
C GLY A 156 -2.79 -3.72 12.20
N ILE A 157 -3.05 -3.27 13.41
CA ILE A 157 -2.87 -1.87 13.83
C ILE A 157 -2.06 -1.82 15.12
N ASP A 158 -1.05 -0.92 15.15
CA ASP A 158 -0.25 -0.66 16.33
C ASP A 158 0.40 0.73 16.26
N ASN A 159 1.01 1.15 17.36
CA ASN A 159 1.79 2.40 17.43
C ASN A 159 3.18 2.27 16.79
N ASN A 160 3.63 1.06 16.47
CA ASN A 160 4.85 0.79 15.73
C ASN A 160 4.61 -0.21 14.58
N LEU A 161 5.39 -0.07 13.52
CA LEU A 161 5.25 -0.87 12.31
C LEU A 161 5.50 -2.37 12.52
N PRO A 162 6.55 -2.82 13.24
CA PRO A 162 6.77 -4.25 13.48
C PRO A 162 5.60 -4.94 14.15
N ASN A 163 5.00 -4.34 15.17
CA ASN A 163 3.84 -4.90 15.85
C ASN A 163 2.58 -4.91 14.97
N ALA A 164 2.35 -3.84 14.19
CA ALA A 164 1.26 -3.81 13.23
C ALA A 164 1.41 -4.91 12.18
N MET A 165 2.62 -5.13 11.67
CA MET A 165 2.94 -6.20 10.74
C MET A 165 2.72 -7.58 11.37
N LYS A 166 3.24 -7.83 12.58
CA LYS A 166 3.03 -9.09 13.31
C LYS A 166 1.53 -9.38 13.49
N LYS A 167 0.73 -8.39 13.89
CA LYS A 167 -0.72 -8.55 14.03
C LYS A 167 -1.40 -8.91 12.70
N ALA A 168 -0.98 -8.28 11.61
CA ALA A 168 -1.51 -8.59 10.27
C ALA A 168 -1.12 -10.00 9.82
N MET A 169 0.11 -10.44 10.09
CA MET A 169 0.59 -11.79 9.78
C MET A 169 -0.20 -12.85 10.56
N ILE A 170 -0.36 -12.68 11.87
CA ILE A 170 -1.17 -13.58 12.69
C ILE A 170 -2.60 -13.65 12.17
N ALA A 171 -3.20 -12.50 11.86
CA ALA A 171 -4.57 -12.44 11.35
C ALA A 171 -4.72 -13.08 9.95
N SER A 172 -3.65 -13.14 9.14
CA SER A 172 -3.62 -13.84 7.85
C SER A 172 -3.38 -15.35 7.98
N GLY A 173 -3.21 -15.86 9.20
CA GLY A 173 -2.97 -17.28 9.48
C GLY A 173 -1.50 -17.69 9.58
N LEU A 174 -0.58 -16.71 9.59
CA LEU A 174 0.83 -16.97 9.82
C LEU A 174 1.15 -16.78 11.33
N GLU A 175 1.15 -17.86 12.07
CA GLU A 175 1.57 -17.88 13.46
C GLU A 175 3.06 -18.21 13.56
N VAL A 176 3.80 -17.36 14.24
CA VAL A 176 5.23 -17.52 14.48
C VAL A 176 5.47 -17.41 15.98
N ASP A 177 6.01 -18.47 16.57
CA ASP A 177 6.42 -18.55 17.98
C ASP A 177 7.89 -18.96 18.12
N SER A 178 8.35 -19.06 19.35
CA SER A 178 9.73 -19.47 19.67
C SER A 178 10.07 -20.93 19.28
N LYS A 179 9.09 -21.73 18.92
CA LYS A 179 9.25 -23.13 18.49
C LYS A 179 9.15 -23.30 16.98
N THR A 180 8.82 -22.21 16.27
CA THR A 180 8.65 -22.23 14.81
C THR A 180 10.01 -22.36 14.13
N SER A 181 10.15 -23.35 13.26
CA SER A 181 11.32 -23.50 12.39
C SER A 181 11.07 -22.85 11.05
N PHE A 182 12.05 -22.12 10.55
CA PHE A 182 11.95 -21.42 9.28
C PHE A 182 12.85 -22.04 8.22
N LEU A 183 12.29 -22.26 7.04
CA LEU A 183 13.07 -22.46 5.82
C LEU A 183 13.12 -21.12 5.07
N LEU A 184 14.30 -20.53 4.98
CA LEU A 184 14.51 -19.26 4.30
C LEU A 184 15.11 -19.51 2.91
N SER A 185 14.40 -19.07 1.88
CA SER A 185 14.90 -18.98 0.52
C SER A 185 14.97 -17.51 0.11
N ILE A 186 16.20 -16.99 0.01
CA ILE A 186 16.47 -15.57 -0.19
C ILE A 186 17.28 -15.41 -1.48
N ALA A 187 16.95 -14.42 -2.30
CA ALA A 187 17.70 -14.10 -3.50
C ALA A 187 19.16 -13.75 -3.14
N ASP A 188 20.14 -14.17 -3.94
CA ASP A 188 21.57 -14.01 -3.66
C ASP A 188 21.96 -12.57 -3.34
N ARG A 189 21.35 -11.59 -4.01
CA ARG A 189 21.56 -10.14 -3.78
C ARG A 189 21.16 -9.67 -2.38
N ASP A 190 20.19 -10.36 -1.75
CA ASP A 190 19.58 -9.96 -0.46
C ASP A 190 20.15 -10.80 0.71
N LYS A 191 20.93 -11.84 0.43
CA LYS A 191 21.48 -12.77 1.45
C LYS A 191 22.36 -12.06 2.48
N LYS A 192 23.22 -11.14 2.02
CA LYS A 192 24.17 -10.44 2.89
C LYS A 192 23.45 -9.60 3.95
N ASP A 193 22.39 -8.89 3.54
CA ASP A 193 21.63 -8.01 4.42
C ASP A 193 20.68 -8.80 5.35
N SER A 194 20.43 -10.08 5.01
CA SER A 194 19.54 -10.94 5.79
C SER A 194 20.24 -11.67 6.96
N VAL A 195 21.57 -11.70 7.01
CA VAL A 195 22.33 -12.47 8.02
C VAL A 195 22.04 -12.00 9.45
N ASP A 196 21.96 -10.67 9.65
CA ASP A 196 21.68 -10.11 10.98
C ASP A 196 20.22 -10.26 11.40
N PHE A 197 19.34 -10.50 10.42
CA PHE A 197 17.91 -10.73 10.65
C PHE A 197 17.60 -12.19 11.06
N ILE A 198 18.50 -13.12 10.73
CA ILE A 198 18.32 -14.55 10.94
C ILE A 198 18.89 -15.00 12.31
N LYS A 199 19.80 -14.21 12.91
CA LYS A 199 20.37 -14.44 14.25
C LYS A 199 19.40 -14.05 15.34
#